data_7107839ca32dc225a821f733f7ac1898
#
_entry.id   7107839ca32dc225a821f733f7ac1898
#
_cell.length_a   1.000
_cell.length_b   1.000
_cell.length_c   1.000
_cell.angle_alpha   90.00
_cell.angle_beta   90.00
_cell.angle_gamma   90.00
#
_symmetry.space_group_name_H-M   'P 1'
#
loop_
_entity.id
_entity.type
_entity.pdbx_description
1 polymer ?
#
loop_
_entity_poly.entity_id
_entity_poly.type
_entity_poly.pdbx_seq_one_letter_code
_entity_poly.pdbx_strand_id
1 'polypeptide(L)'
;MKKNLFAVCLLFAFAGCDIGGIRGNGHLVTEQQNVDPFVNIETGGAFRVEWHSGAPSASITVDKNLMQYVEMEVRDRVLHVRTTRSVRPTHSIKLDLTSSALEGASFSGASRLNAHQLSGAKFYIETTGASNVTLDGAVDELVADLTGASDLRAESLQTKVAEVSVTGAGDARLAVSDTLKVSITGAGKVEYIGNPAHLEREITGAGSIRRRGGGPSAGPVVLGHSHD
;
A
#
# COMPACT_ATOMS: atom_id res chain seq x y z
N MET A 1 -56.12 -11.62 -31.25
CA MET A 1 -55.12 -10.53 -31.00
C MET A 1 -53.88 -11.19 -30.46
N LYS A 2 -52.86 -11.38 -31.30
CA LYS A 2 -51.58 -12.04 -30.96
C LYS A 2 -50.60 -10.97 -30.51
N LYS A 3 -50.13 -11.01 -29.24
CA LYS A 3 -49.09 -10.13 -28.69
C LYS A 3 -47.71 -10.74 -28.97
N ASN A 4 -46.98 -10.16 -29.89
CA ASN A 4 -45.58 -10.49 -30.13
C ASN A 4 -44.70 -9.86 -29.04
N LEU A 5 -44.04 -10.73 -28.26
CA LEU A 5 -43.04 -10.37 -27.28
C LEU A 5 -41.66 -10.36 -27.96
N PHE A 6 -41.14 -9.18 -28.28
CA PHE A 6 -39.80 -9.01 -28.81
C PHE A 6 -38.79 -9.12 -27.66
N ALA A 7 -38.08 -10.24 -27.61
CA ALA A 7 -36.94 -10.41 -26.72
C ALA A 7 -35.72 -9.68 -27.33
N VAL A 8 -35.33 -8.55 -26.77
CA VAL A 8 -34.08 -7.87 -27.12
C VAL A 8 -32.94 -8.57 -26.39
N CYS A 9 -32.22 -9.44 -27.10
CA CYS A 9 -30.94 -9.97 -26.64
C CYS A 9 -29.89 -8.84 -26.71
N LEU A 10 -29.54 -8.26 -25.54
CA LEU A 10 -28.43 -7.33 -25.39
C LEU A 10 -27.12 -8.14 -25.44
N LEU A 11 -26.51 -8.23 -26.62
CA LEU A 11 -25.17 -8.76 -26.83
C LEU A 11 -24.17 -7.76 -26.20
N PHE A 12 -23.71 -8.03 -24.97
CA PHE A 12 -22.51 -7.40 -24.44
C PHE A 12 -21.31 -7.89 -25.26
N ALA A 13 -20.90 -7.10 -26.23
CA ALA A 13 -19.59 -7.25 -26.85
C ALA A 13 -18.54 -6.95 -25.76
N PHE A 14 -17.97 -8.01 -25.16
CA PHE A 14 -16.71 -7.88 -24.43
C PHE A 14 -15.65 -7.47 -25.47
N ALA A 15 -15.41 -6.16 -25.58
CA ALA A 15 -14.18 -5.67 -26.17
C ALA A 15 -13.05 -6.28 -25.35
N GLY A 16 -12.42 -7.33 -25.88
CA GLY A 16 -11.23 -7.92 -25.30
C GLY A 16 -10.19 -6.80 -25.19
N CYS A 17 -9.90 -6.33 -23.96
CA CYS A 17 -8.69 -5.58 -23.74
C CYS A 17 -7.56 -6.49 -24.21
N ASP A 18 -6.97 -6.16 -25.34
CA ASP A 18 -5.71 -6.73 -25.78
C ASP A 18 -4.67 -6.34 -24.75
N ILE A 19 -4.45 -7.22 -23.75
CA ILE A 19 -3.44 -7.03 -22.72
C ILE A 19 -2.09 -7.34 -23.38
N GLY A 20 -1.77 -6.55 -24.42
CA GLY A 20 -0.52 -6.60 -25.14
C GLY A 20 0.61 -6.10 -24.25
N GLY A 21 1.46 -7.01 -23.80
CA GLY A 21 2.70 -6.69 -23.07
C GLY A 21 3.81 -7.61 -23.51
N ILE A 22 5.06 -7.15 -23.41
CA ILE A 22 6.25 -7.95 -23.75
C ILE A 22 6.36 -9.08 -22.72
N ARG A 23 6.31 -10.32 -23.21
CA ARG A 23 6.35 -11.51 -22.33
C ARG A 23 7.78 -11.79 -21.88
N GLY A 24 7.96 -12.08 -20.59
CA GLY A 24 9.19 -12.61 -20.03
C GLY A 24 9.57 -13.96 -20.63
N ASN A 25 10.87 -14.21 -20.77
CA ASN A 25 11.42 -15.42 -21.36
C ASN A 25 11.70 -16.54 -20.34
N GLY A 26 11.39 -16.34 -19.06
CA GLY A 26 11.62 -17.31 -17.99
C GLY A 26 13.05 -17.39 -17.47
N HIS A 27 14.02 -16.69 -18.08
CA HIS A 27 15.40 -16.62 -17.60
C HIS A 27 15.56 -15.43 -16.67
N LEU A 28 15.45 -15.65 -15.36
CA LEU A 28 15.64 -14.59 -14.37
C LEU A 28 17.11 -14.22 -14.28
N VAL A 29 17.37 -12.92 -14.26
CA VAL A 29 18.67 -12.32 -13.99
C VAL A 29 18.54 -11.28 -12.89
N THR A 30 19.60 -11.12 -12.12
CA THR A 30 19.71 -10.07 -11.10
C THR A 30 20.83 -9.12 -11.50
N GLU A 31 20.53 -7.82 -11.56
CA GLU A 31 21.50 -6.77 -11.82
C GLU A 31 21.58 -5.84 -10.62
N GLN A 32 22.82 -5.54 -10.20
CA GLN A 32 23.10 -4.51 -9.20
C GLN A 32 23.18 -3.16 -9.90
N GLN A 33 22.55 -2.16 -9.31
CA GLN A 33 22.63 -0.78 -9.79
C GLN A 33 23.16 0.12 -8.67
N ASN A 34 24.14 0.97 -9.03
CA ASN A 34 24.54 2.05 -8.17
C ASN A 34 23.47 3.13 -8.20
N VAL A 35 22.95 3.50 -7.05
CA VAL A 35 21.95 4.53 -6.90
C VAL A 35 22.45 5.61 -5.96
N ASP A 36 22.08 6.84 -6.24
CA ASP A 36 22.31 7.94 -5.31
C ASP A 36 21.50 7.73 -4.01
N PRO A 37 21.89 8.37 -2.89
CA PRO A 37 21.14 8.29 -1.64
C PRO A 37 19.69 8.73 -1.83
N PHE A 38 18.76 7.90 -1.35
CA PHE A 38 17.32 8.17 -1.37
C PHE A 38 16.71 7.92 0.01
N VAL A 39 15.57 8.51 0.26
CA VAL A 39 14.75 8.30 1.46
C VAL A 39 13.29 8.02 1.14
N ASN A 40 12.91 8.15 -0.13
CA ASN A 40 11.56 7.83 -0.60
C ASN A 40 11.63 6.90 -1.80
N ILE A 41 10.59 6.09 -1.97
CA ILE A 41 10.44 5.15 -3.09
C ILE A 41 9.13 5.45 -3.79
N GLU A 42 9.16 5.55 -5.12
CA GLU A 42 7.97 5.66 -5.95
C GLU A 42 8.00 4.59 -7.05
N THR A 43 6.93 3.79 -7.13
CA THR A 43 6.82 2.79 -8.20
C THR A 43 5.43 2.81 -8.85
N GLY A 44 5.42 2.63 -10.18
CA GLY A 44 4.20 2.43 -10.95
C GLY A 44 4.19 1.07 -11.63
N GLY A 45 3.25 0.18 -11.23
CA GLY A 45 3.15 -1.16 -11.82
C GLY A 45 3.04 -2.29 -10.80
N ALA A 46 3.69 -3.43 -11.10
CA ALA A 46 3.63 -4.63 -10.26
C ALA A 46 5.03 -5.03 -9.80
N PHE A 47 5.49 -4.40 -8.75
CA PHE A 47 6.80 -4.63 -8.15
C PHE A 47 6.69 -5.33 -6.79
N ARG A 48 7.71 -6.13 -6.46
CA ARG A 48 7.95 -6.61 -5.11
C ARG A 48 9.20 -5.94 -4.57
N VAL A 49 9.01 -5.09 -3.58
CA VAL A 49 10.06 -4.27 -2.97
C VAL A 49 10.38 -4.82 -1.58
N GLU A 50 11.64 -5.16 -1.36
CA GLU A 50 12.22 -5.48 -0.06
C GLU A 50 13.18 -4.33 0.29
N TRP A 51 12.91 -3.64 1.39
CA TRP A 51 13.76 -2.55 1.84
C TRP A 51 14.39 -2.84 3.20
N HIS A 52 15.68 -2.51 3.33
CA HIS A 52 16.45 -2.61 4.55
C HIS A 52 17.25 -1.33 4.81
N SER A 53 17.53 -1.05 6.07
CA SER A 53 18.44 0.04 6.44
C SER A 53 19.89 -0.34 6.09
N GLY A 54 20.64 0.57 5.47
CA GLY A 54 22.04 0.34 5.10
C GLY A 54 22.62 1.38 4.18
N ALA A 55 23.80 1.12 3.63
CA ALA A 55 24.39 1.94 2.58
C ALA A 55 23.51 1.89 1.32
N PRO A 56 23.39 3.01 0.55
CA PRO A 56 22.55 3.03 -0.64
C PRO A 56 22.94 1.95 -1.64
N SER A 57 22.01 1.08 -1.97
CA SER A 57 22.15 0.09 -3.04
C SER A 57 20.80 -0.35 -3.58
N ALA A 58 20.80 -0.84 -4.79
CA ALA A 58 19.61 -1.40 -5.42
C ALA A 58 19.97 -2.61 -6.27
N SER A 59 19.15 -3.66 -6.21
CA SER A 59 19.23 -4.76 -7.16
C SER A 59 17.84 -5.05 -7.76
N ILE A 60 17.83 -5.42 -9.03
CA ILE A 60 16.65 -5.76 -9.79
C ILE A 60 16.74 -7.21 -10.23
N THR A 61 15.72 -8.01 -9.94
CA THR A 61 15.58 -9.37 -10.47
C THR A 61 14.35 -9.43 -11.37
N VAL A 62 14.56 -9.78 -12.62
CA VAL A 62 13.49 -9.85 -13.64
C VAL A 62 13.92 -10.80 -14.76
N ASP A 63 12.98 -11.18 -15.66
CA ASP A 63 13.31 -11.88 -16.91
C ASP A 63 14.34 -11.09 -17.74
N LYS A 64 15.39 -11.75 -18.21
CA LYS A 64 16.52 -11.13 -18.93
C LYS A 64 16.09 -10.23 -20.08
N ASN A 65 15.09 -10.65 -20.86
CA ASN A 65 14.60 -9.86 -21.99
C ASN A 65 13.79 -8.63 -21.57
N LEU A 66 13.35 -8.54 -20.31
CA LEU A 66 12.58 -7.41 -19.77
C LEU A 66 13.45 -6.39 -19.05
N MET A 67 14.68 -6.72 -18.65
CA MET A 67 15.59 -5.84 -17.92
C MET A 67 15.75 -4.47 -18.60
N GLN A 68 15.88 -4.43 -19.92
CA GLN A 68 15.99 -3.20 -20.70
C GLN A 68 14.78 -2.26 -20.63
N TYR A 69 13.65 -2.73 -20.10
CA TYR A 69 12.43 -1.95 -19.95
C TYR A 69 12.16 -1.50 -18.51
N VAL A 70 13.04 -1.85 -17.58
CA VAL A 70 12.97 -1.36 -16.19
C VAL A 70 13.90 -0.17 -16.08
N GLU A 71 13.35 0.98 -15.73
CA GLU A 71 14.10 2.20 -15.42
C GLU A 71 14.10 2.47 -13.94
N MET A 72 15.25 2.85 -13.41
CA MET A 72 15.47 3.24 -12.04
C MET A 72 16.27 4.52 -11.98
N GLU A 73 15.79 5.54 -11.30
CA GLU A 73 16.44 6.85 -11.22
C GLU A 73 16.14 7.50 -9.86
N VAL A 74 17.14 8.13 -9.28
CA VAL A 74 16.96 8.95 -8.06
C VAL A 74 16.89 10.42 -8.47
N ARG A 75 15.79 11.08 -8.10
CA ARG A 75 15.59 12.53 -8.22
C ARG A 75 15.05 13.07 -6.90
N ASP A 76 15.59 14.17 -6.44
CA ASP A 76 15.16 14.83 -5.20
C ASP A 76 15.05 13.88 -3.99
N ARG A 77 16.00 12.92 -3.87
CA ARG A 77 16.04 11.85 -2.86
C ARG A 77 14.87 10.85 -2.96
N VAL A 78 14.15 10.81 -4.07
CA VAL A 78 13.12 9.83 -4.39
C VAL A 78 13.66 8.83 -5.41
N LEU A 79 13.63 7.55 -5.08
CA LEU A 79 13.92 6.47 -6.03
C LEU A 79 12.68 6.16 -6.85
N HIS A 80 12.68 6.58 -8.11
CA HIS A 80 11.63 6.28 -9.07
C HIS A 80 11.95 4.98 -9.81
N VAL A 81 11.02 4.03 -9.77
CA VAL A 81 11.13 2.77 -10.51
C VAL A 81 9.90 2.55 -11.37
N ARG A 82 10.11 2.35 -12.66
CA ARG A 82 9.02 2.15 -13.62
C ARG A 82 9.40 1.20 -14.73
N THR A 83 8.41 0.76 -15.49
CA THR A 83 8.64 0.08 -16.77
C THR A 83 8.29 1.03 -17.92
N THR A 84 9.19 1.13 -18.91
CA THR A 84 9.04 2.00 -20.09
C THR A 84 8.04 1.47 -21.10
N ARG A 85 7.66 0.20 -20.98
CA ARG A 85 6.66 -0.48 -21.80
C ARG A 85 5.80 -1.39 -20.93
N SER A 86 4.62 -1.74 -21.42
CA SER A 86 3.82 -2.79 -20.82
C SER A 86 4.58 -4.12 -20.90
N VAL A 87 4.83 -4.75 -19.74
CA VAL A 87 5.56 -6.01 -19.63
C VAL A 87 4.71 -7.05 -18.92
N ARG A 88 4.95 -8.33 -19.25
CA ARG A 88 4.33 -9.50 -18.61
C ARG A 88 5.45 -10.42 -18.11
N PRO A 89 6.05 -10.11 -16.96
CA PRO A 89 7.10 -10.93 -16.40
C PRO A 89 6.57 -12.31 -16.00
N THR A 90 7.42 -13.33 -16.04
CA THR A 90 7.06 -14.68 -15.57
C THR A 90 6.94 -14.76 -14.07
N HIS A 91 7.64 -13.88 -13.35
CA HIS A 91 7.57 -13.66 -11.91
C HIS A 91 7.52 -12.15 -11.65
N SER A 92 6.97 -11.74 -10.49
CA SER A 92 7.00 -10.32 -10.12
C SER A 92 8.41 -9.75 -10.21
N ILE A 93 8.56 -8.56 -10.75
CA ILE A 93 9.84 -7.83 -10.75
C ILE A 93 10.22 -7.56 -9.30
N LYS A 94 11.36 -8.10 -8.85
CA LYS A 94 11.83 -7.95 -7.48
C LYS A 94 12.87 -6.84 -7.40
N LEU A 95 12.71 -5.99 -6.41
CA LEU A 95 13.66 -4.93 -6.04
C LEU A 95 14.14 -5.20 -4.62
N ASP A 96 15.44 -5.37 -4.44
CA ASP A 96 16.07 -5.38 -3.13
C ASP A 96 16.79 -4.03 -2.96
N LEU A 97 16.34 -3.23 -2.02
CA LEU A 97 16.75 -1.85 -1.83
C LEU A 97 17.33 -1.62 -0.45
N THR A 98 18.41 -0.85 -0.37
CA THR A 98 18.93 -0.34 0.90
C THR A 98 19.14 1.16 0.83
N SER A 99 18.86 1.83 1.93
CA SER A 99 19.19 3.24 2.15
C SER A 99 19.35 3.52 3.64
N SER A 100 19.99 4.62 3.99
CA SER A 100 20.23 4.97 5.39
C SER A 100 18.96 5.23 6.20
N ALA A 101 17.89 5.64 5.53
CA ALA A 101 16.56 5.85 6.10
C ALA A 101 15.51 5.68 5.00
N LEU A 102 14.27 5.37 5.39
CA LEU A 102 13.10 5.43 4.53
C LEU A 102 12.05 6.31 5.22
N GLU A 103 11.72 7.44 4.59
CA GLU A 103 10.77 8.42 5.08
C GLU A 103 9.39 8.25 4.42
N GLY A 104 9.35 7.61 3.25
CA GLY A 104 8.08 7.36 2.57
C GLY A 104 8.17 6.42 1.37
N ALA A 105 6.99 5.93 0.98
CA ALA A 105 6.83 5.10 -0.21
C ALA A 105 5.47 5.35 -0.87
N SER A 106 5.44 5.46 -2.21
CA SER A 106 4.23 5.62 -3.01
C SER A 106 4.16 4.53 -4.09
N PHE A 107 3.04 3.82 -4.12
CA PHE A 107 2.81 2.72 -5.04
C PHE A 107 1.53 2.90 -5.85
N SER A 108 1.66 2.90 -7.17
CA SER A 108 0.50 2.82 -8.05
C SER A 108 0.48 1.46 -8.76
N GLY A 109 -0.65 0.71 -8.64
CA GLY A 109 -0.79 -0.60 -9.28
C GLY A 109 -0.94 -1.76 -8.29
N ALA A 110 -0.26 -2.89 -8.55
CA ALA A 110 -0.37 -4.11 -7.76
C ALA A 110 0.99 -4.50 -7.14
N SER A 111 1.50 -3.65 -6.27
CA SER A 111 2.83 -3.79 -5.68
C SER A 111 2.83 -4.44 -4.30
N ARG A 112 4.00 -4.93 -3.88
CA ARG A 112 4.24 -5.37 -2.50
C ARG A 112 5.47 -4.67 -1.95
N LEU A 113 5.34 -4.09 -0.75
CA LEU A 113 6.45 -3.56 0.02
C LEU A 113 6.61 -4.34 1.31
N ASN A 114 7.84 -4.77 1.59
CA ASN A 114 8.27 -5.18 2.93
C ASN A 114 9.40 -4.22 3.34
N ALA A 115 9.17 -3.42 4.37
CA ALA A 115 10.17 -2.49 4.89
C ALA A 115 10.52 -2.90 6.32
N HIS A 116 11.80 -3.21 6.52
CA HIS A 116 12.31 -3.78 7.76
C HIS A 116 13.10 -2.78 8.57
N GLN A 117 12.86 -2.80 9.92
CA GLN A 117 13.60 -1.96 10.87
C GLN A 117 13.50 -0.46 10.55
N LEU A 118 12.31 -0.02 10.14
CA LEU A 118 12.04 1.41 9.96
C LEU A 118 12.35 2.17 11.23
N SER A 119 12.93 3.35 11.09
CA SER A 119 13.22 4.24 12.20
C SER A 119 13.19 5.69 11.75
N GLY A 120 12.72 6.57 12.61
CA GLY A 120 12.68 8.00 12.31
C GLY A 120 11.47 8.70 12.91
N ALA A 121 11.35 9.99 12.63
CA ALA A 121 10.25 10.80 13.14
C ALA A 121 8.92 10.50 12.42
N LYS A 122 8.98 10.22 11.12
CA LYS A 122 7.77 10.02 10.31
C LYS A 122 7.99 9.03 9.18
N PHE A 123 6.97 8.23 8.89
CA PHE A 123 6.89 7.42 7.69
C PHE A 123 5.55 7.67 6.97
N TYR A 124 5.63 7.92 5.68
CA TYR A 124 4.47 8.13 4.82
C TYR A 124 4.31 6.96 3.85
N ILE A 125 3.11 6.42 3.73
CA ILE A 125 2.78 5.39 2.74
C ILE A 125 1.53 5.76 1.96
N GLU A 126 1.65 5.80 0.65
CA GLU A 126 0.54 6.00 -0.26
C GLU A 126 0.41 4.81 -1.20
N THR A 127 -0.80 4.30 -1.35
CA THR A 127 -1.09 3.22 -2.29
C THR A 127 -2.31 3.55 -3.12
N THR A 128 -2.19 3.35 -4.44
CA THR A 128 -3.33 3.44 -5.37
C THR A 128 -3.42 2.14 -6.16
N GLY A 129 -4.45 1.33 -5.88
CA GLY A 129 -4.66 0.04 -6.57
C GLY A 129 -4.86 -1.14 -5.63
N ALA A 130 -4.08 -2.21 -5.79
CA ALA A 130 -4.20 -3.44 -5.01
C ALA A 130 -2.82 -3.85 -4.44
N SER A 131 -2.32 -3.06 -3.49
CA SER A 131 -0.98 -3.23 -2.94
C SER A 131 -1.01 -3.93 -1.57
N ASN A 132 0.09 -4.62 -1.25
CA ASN A 132 0.31 -5.20 0.08
C ASN A 132 1.56 -4.56 0.70
N VAL A 133 1.40 -3.96 1.85
CA VAL A 133 2.48 -3.27 2.57
C VAL A 133 2.68 -3.91 3.93
N THR A 134 3.92 -4.29 4.25
CA THR A 134 4.31 -4.80 5.56
C THR A 134 5.43 -3.93 6.12
N LEU A 135 5.23 -3.42 7.32
CA LEU A 135 6.16 -2.50 7.98
C LEU A 135 6.52 -3.04 9.36
N ASP A 136 7.80 -2.98 9.70
CA ASP A 136 8.28 -3.22 11.06
C ASP A 136 9.32 -2.19 11.50
N GLY A 137 9.51 -2.06 12.82
CA GLY A 137 10.44 -1.09 13.41
C GLY A 137 9.76 -0.13 14.37
N ALA A 138 10.19 1.14 14.39
CA ALA A 138 9.61 2.19 15.22
C ALA A 138 9.72 3.57 14.55
N VAL A 139 8.61 4.28 14.46
CA VAL A 139 8.55 5.69 14.02
C VAL A 139 7.65 6.48 14.97
N ASP A 140 7.87 7.80 15.08
CA ASP A 140 6.97 8.58 15.92
C ASP A 140 5.59 8.74 15.27
N GLU A 141 5.54 8.95 13.95
CA GLU A 141 4.32 9.18 13.20
C GLU A 141 4.23 8.29 11.96
N LEU A 142 3.10 7.63 11.78
CA LEU A 142 2.72 6.90 10.55
C LEU A 142 1.57 7.63 9.87
N VAL A 143 1.75 8.00 8.60
CA VAL A 143 0.66 8.48 7.74
C VAL A 143 0.45 7.49 6.60
N ALA A 144 -0.78 6.99 6.46
CA ALA A 144 -1.11 5.98 5.48
C ALA A 144 -2.36 6.35 4.67
N ASP A 145 -2.19 6.54 3.36
CA ASP A 145 -3.25 6.81 2.40
C ASP A 145 -3.44 5.59 1.49
N LEU A 146 -4.52 4.86 1.72
CA LEU A 146 -4.83 3.61 1.02
C LEU A 146 -6.03 3.79 0.10
N THR A 147 -5.78 3.85 -1.21
CA THR A 147 -6.84 3.96 -2.22
C THR A 147 -6.94 2.66 -3.02
N GLY A 148 -8.15 2.07 -3.06
CA GLY A 148 -8.43 0.83 -3.78
C GLY A 148 -8.66 -0.36 -2.85
N ALA A 149 -7.94 -1.47 -3.08
CA ALA A 149 -8.02 -2.71 -2.30
C ALA A 149 -6.63 -3.08 -1.72
N SER A 150 -6.04 -2.15 -0.99
CA SER A 150 -4.70 -2.32 -0.42
C SER A 150 -4.75 -2.88 1.01
N ASP A 151 -3.76 -3.70 1.38
CA ASP A 151 -3.60 -4.30 2.71
C ASP A 151 -2.32 -3.74 3.36
N LEU A 152 -2.48 -3.00 4.47
CA LEU A 152 -1.39 -2.49 5.29
C LEU A 152 -1.25 -3.31 6.56
N ARG A 153 -0.08 -3.90 6.77
CA ARG A 153 0.33 -4.65 7.97
C ARG A 153 1.45 -3.92 8.68
N ALA A 154 1.09 -3.16 9.69
CA ALA A 154 2.00 -2.37 10.50
C ALA A 154 1.84 -2.68 12.01
N GLU A 155 1.38 -3.89 12.35
CA GLU A 155 1.28 -4.32 13.76
C GLU A 155 2.66 -4.45 14.44
N SER A 156 3.71 -4.68 13.63
CA SER A 156 5.10 -4.77 14.09
C SER A 156 5.83 -3.41 14.03
N LEU A 157 5.19 -2.37 13.52
CA LEU A 157 5.69 -1.01 13.53
C LEU A 157 5.16 -0.28 14.77
N GLN A 158 6.02 0.07 15.71
CA GLN A 158 5.64 0.85 16.88
C GLN A 158 5.46 2.32 16.48
N THR A 159 4.29 2.90 16.74
CA THR A 159 4.00 4.31 16.45
C THR A 159 3.40 5.01 17.66
N LYS A 160 3.69 6.30 17.83
CA LYS A 160 3.00 7.17 18.80
C LYS A 160 1.72 7.72 18.17
N VAL A 161 1.83 8.24 16.96
CA VAL A 161 0.73 8.84 16.22
C VAL A 161 0.53 8.07 14.93
N ALA A 162 -0.71 7.72 14.61
CA ALA A 162 -1.07 7.14 13.33
C ALA A 162 -2.26 7.88 12.72
N GLU A 163 -2.12 8.27 11.46
CA GLU A 163 -3.18 8.82 10.63
C GLU A 163 -3.39 7.89 9.43
N VAL A 164 -4.59 7.34 9.30
CA VAL A 164 -4.90 6.34 8.28
C VAL A 164 -6.17 6.75 7.52
N SER A 165 -6.02 6.92 6.22
CA SER A 165 -7.10 7.17 5.29
C SER A 165 -7.30 5.95 4.39
N VAL A 166 -8.51 5.42 4.31
CA VAL A 166 -8.88 4.30 3.47
C VAL A 166 -10.00 4.70 2.54
N THR A 167 -9.74 4.71 1.25
CA THR A 167 -10.74 4.95 0.21
C THR A 167 -10.93 3.69 -0.63
N GLY A 168 -12.06 3.02 -0.48
CA GLY A 168 -12.38 1.78 -1.18
C GLY A 168 -12.61 0.58 -0.25
N ALA A 169 -11.91 -0.53 -0.47
CA ALA A 169 -12.07 -1.78 0.27
C ALA A 169 -10.72 -2.29 0.84
N GLY A 170 -9.86 -1.36 1.25
CA GLY A 170 -8.56 -1.67 1.84
C GLY A 170 -8.65 -2.05 3.32
N ASP A 171 -7.69 -2.82 3.79
CA ASP A 171 -7.54 -3.19 5.20
C ASP A 171 -6.25 -2.60 5.77
N ALA A 172 -6.29 -2.10 7.01
CA ALA A 172 -5.10 -1.65 7.73
C ALA A 172 -5.04 -2.26 9.13
N ARG A 173 -3.85 -2.73 9.51
CA ARG A 173 -3.55 -3.22 10.86
C ARG A 173 -2.32 -2.49 11.38
N LEU A 174 -2.42 -1.92 12.57
CA LEU A 174 -1.35 -1.05 13.10
C LEU A 174 -1.23 -1.17 14.63
N ALA A 175 -0.07 -0.75 15.14
CA ALA A 175 0.17 -0.58 16.57
C ALA A 175 0.39 0.91 16.87
N VAL A 176 -0.41 1.48 17.78
CA VAL A 176 -0.38 2.91 18.11
C VAL A 176 -0.55 3.13 19.60
N SER A 177 0.23 4.03 20.18
CA SER A 177 0.25 4.23 21.63
C SER A 177 -0.46 5.50 22.11
N ASP A 178 -0.50 6.58 21.32
CA ASP A 178 -0.95 7.89 21.80
C ASP A 178 -2.15 8.45 21.01
N THR A 179 -2.01 8.66 19.71
CA THR A 179 -3.07 9.28 18.88
C THR A 179 -3.34 8.46 17.64
N LEU A 180 -4.61 8.12 17.42
CA LEU A 180 -5.08 7.44 16.23
C LEU A 180 -6.17 8.25 15.53
N LYS A 181 -5.91 8.64 14.28
CA LYS A 181 -6.91 9.25 13.39
C LYS A 181 -7.21 8.29 12.24
N VAL A 182 -8.48 8.00 12.02
CA VAL A 182 -8.90 7.10 10.95
C VAL A 182 -10.05 7.71 10.17
N SER A 183 -9.88 7.80 8.86
CA SER A 183 -10.94 8.13 7.92
C SER A 183 -11.17 6.95 6.97
N ILE A 184 -12.40 6.48 6.83
CA ILE A 184 -12.76 5.39 5.92
C ILE A 184 -13.89 5.86 5.02
N THR A 185 -13.65 5.81 3.71
CA THR A 185 -14.69 6.01 2.70
C THR A 185 -14.84 4.72 1.88
N GLY A 186 -15.93 3.99 2.11
CA GLY A 186 -16.20 2.72 1.43
C GLY A 186 -16.42 1.55 2.39
N ALA A 187 -15.80 0.40 2.12
CA ALA A 187 -15.96 -0.84 2.88
C ALA A 187 -14.64 -1.32 3.55
N GLY A 188 -13.72 -0.41 3.80
CA GLY A 188 -12.43 -0.70 4.41
C GLY A 188 -12.52 -1.10 5.88
N LYS A 189 -11.47 -1.76 6.37
CA LYS A 189 -11.36 -2.19 7.76
C LYS A 189 -10.04 -1.73 8.38
N VAL A 190 -10.11 -1.08 9.53
CA VAL A 190 -8.93 -0.71 10.30
C VAL A 190 -8.93 -1.46 11.64
N GLU A 191 -7.89 -2.21 11.90
CA GLU A 191 -7.66 -2.88 13.19
C GLU A 191 -6.41 -2.30 13.85
N TYR A 192 -6.46 -2.01 15.13
CA TYR A 192 -5.31 -1.47 15.84
C TYR A 192 -5.04 -2.16 17.17
N ILE A 193 -3.78 -2.18 17.55
CA ILE A 193 -3.25 -2.64 18.84
C ILE A 193 -2.75 -1.41 19.61
N GLY A 194 -2.90 -1.41 20.93
CA GLY A 194 -2.51 -0.31 21.80
C GLY A 194 -3.70 0.33 22.52
N ASN A 195 -3.43 1.46 23.19
CA ASN A 195 -4.45 2.20 23.93
C ASN A 195 -4.24 3.71 23.71
N PRO A 196 -4.48 4.22 22.48
CA PRO A 196 -4.30 5.63 22.21
C PRO A 196 -5.19 6.47 23.12
N ALA A 197 -4.63 7.55 23.68
CA ALA A 197 -5.37 8.51 24.51
C ALA A 197 -6.36 9.32 23.67
N HIS A 198 -6.03 9.52 22.38
CA HIS A 198 -6.87 10.25 21.44
C HIS A 198 -7.24 9.35 20.26
N LEU A 199 -8.55 9.18 20.05
CA LEU A 199 -9.10 8.41 18.93
C LEU A 199 -10.10 9.25 18.16
N GLU A 200 -9.72 9.66 16.95
CA GLU A 200 -10.61 10.31 15.99
C GLU A 200 -10.99 9.30 14.90
N ARG A 201 -12.28 9.24 14.56
CA ARG A 201 -12.78 8.31 13.55
C ARG A 201 -13.87 8.91 12.72
N GLU A 202 -13.72 8.81 11.41
CA GLU A 202 -14.72 9.18 10.45
C GLU A 202 -14.98 8.00 9.52
N ILE A 203 -16.23 7.59 9.36
CA ILE A 203 -16.60 6.45 8.51
C ILE A 203 -17.76 6.86 7.63
N THR A 204 -17.53 6.82 6.33
CA THR A 204 -18.54 6.98 5.30
C THR A 204 -18.69 5.68 4.52
N GLY A 205 -19.79 4.96 4.72
CA GLY A 205 -20.03 3.68 4.06
C GLY A 205 -20.15 2.50 5.04
N ALA A 206 -19.67 1.32 4.60
CA ALA A 206 -19.75 0.06 5.37
C ALA A 206 -18.42 -0.33 6.05
N GLY A 207 -17.54 0.63 6.24
CA GLY A 207 -16.23 0.41 6.87
C GLY A 207 -16.33 0.12 8.37
N SER A 208 -15.24 -0.38 8.95
CA SER A 208 -15.18 -0.68 10.39
C SER A 208 -13.81 -0.41 11.00
N ILE A 209 -13.82 0.03 12.27
CA ILE A 209 -12.61 0.22 13.08
C ILE A 209 -12.74 -0.67 14.32
N ARG A 210 -11.70 -1.48 14.60
CA ARG A 210 -11.69 -2.39 15.75
C ARG A 210 -10.36 -2.36 16.49
N ARG A 211 -10.40 -2.37 17.80
CA ARG A 211 -9.23 -2.65 18.64
C ARG A 211 -9.00 -4.15 18.73
N ARG A 212 -7.77 -4.60 18.46
CA ARG A 212 -7.32 -5.98 18.67
C ARG A 212 -6.50 -6.07 19.95
N GLY A 213 -6.83 -7.03 20.81
CA GLY A 213 -6.05 -7.33 22.01
C GLY A 213 -6.13 -6.25 23.08
N GLY A 214 -6.83 -6.52 24.16
CA GLY A 214 -6.96 -5.72 25.38
C GLY A 214 -8.29 -6.02 26.01
N GLY A 215 -8.31 -6.31 27.31
CA GLY A 215 -9.45 -6.65 28.13
C GLY A 215 -10.72 -5.80 27.90
N PRO A 216 -11.78 -6.02 28.67
CA PRO A 216 -13.14 -5.65 28.32
C PRO A 216 -13.25 -4.17 27.97
N SER A 217 -13.87 -3.93 26.81
CA SER A 217 -14.31 -2.64 26.30
C SER A 217 -14.91 -1.79 27.42
N ALA A 218 -14.35 -0.61 27.66
CA ALA A 218 -15.10 0.44 28.36
C ALA A 218 -16.41 0.68 27.59
N GLY A 219 -17.53 0.55 28.28
CA GLY A 219 -18.88 0.62 27.73
C GLY A 219 -19.17 1.93 26.99
N PRO A 220 -20.30 1.98 26.27
CA PRO A 220 -20.66 3.13 25.45
C PRO A 220 -20.78 4.37 26.33
N VAL A 221 -20.06 5.42 25.96
CA VAL A 221 -20.27 6.77 26.50
C VAL A 221 -21.67 7.22 26.01
N VAL A 222 -22.62 7.18 26.89
CA VAL A 222 -23.96 7.75 26.67
C VAL A 222 -23.76 9.27 26.63
N LEU A 223 -23.80 9.86 25.45
CA LEU A 223 -24.01 11.31 25.34
C LEU A 223 -25.45 11.62 25.75
N GLY A 224 -25.59 12.09 26.98
CA GLY A 224 -26.87 12.63 27.47
C GLY A 224 -27.26 13.85 26.65
N HIS A 225 -28.36 13.75 25.92
CA HIS A 225 -29.11 14.91 25.45
C HIS A 225 -29.78 15.54 26.67
N SER A 226 -29.33 16.69 27.09
CA SER A 226 -30.15 17.58 27.95
C SER A 226 -31.10 18.36 27.05
N HIS A 227 -32.36 18.03 27.11
CA HIS A 227 -33.43 18.96 26.76
C HIS A 227 -33.59 19.95 27.91
N ASP A 228 -33.46 21.23 27.59
CA ASP A 228 -34.23 22.34 28.12
C ASP A 228 -34.31 23.43 27.06
#